data_9d43fcdfe2dd8e28359859a4a343926c
#
_entry.id   9d43fcdfe2dd8e28359859a4a343926c
#
_cell.length_a   1.000
_cell.length_b   1.000
_cell.length_c   1.000
_cell.angle_alpha   90.00
_cell.angle_beta   90.00
_cell.angle_gamma   90.00
#
_symmetry.space_group_name_H-M   'P 1'
#
loop_
_entity.id
_entity.type
_entity.pdbx_description
1 polymer ?
#
loop_
_entity_poly.entity_id
_entity_poly.type
_entity_poly.pdbx_seq_one_letter_code
_entity_poly.pdbx_strand_id
1 'polypeptide(L)'
;MRKNEVEALALDALDLVRNGLLVNLRFMSAAFARLAPLPIPGATLATDGAHLRFDPVTWARTYANDPAEASRAYLHTVLHNVFLHLYPGAGIDPLLWDIACDMVVESVINQLDLPATRTAQA
;
A
#
# COMPACT_ATOMS: atom_id res chain seq x y z
N MET A 1 7.60 13.52 20.29
CA MET A 1 6.75 12.32 20.35
C MET A 1 7.62 11.08 20.47
N ARG A 2 7.26 10.19 21.35
CA ARG A 2 8.03 8.97 21.56
C ARG A 2 7.87 8.02 20.38
N LYS A 3 8.88 7.17 20.13
CA LYS A 3 8.89 6.23 19.01
C LYS A 3 7.65 5.32 19.03
N ASN A 4 7.27 4.79 20.19
CA ASN A 4 6.10 3.91 20.30
C ASN A 4 4.77 4.65 20.07
N GLU A 5 4.71 5.94 20.36
CA GLU A 5 3.53 6.75 20.07
C GLU A 5 3.36 6.97 18.57
N VAL A 6 4.47 7.25 17.87
CA VAL A 6 4.45 7.40 16.40
C VAL A 6 4.06 6.08 15.75
N GLU A 7 4.60 4.97 16.22
CA GLU A 7 4.28 3.65 15.70
C GLU A 7 2.80 3.33 15.90
N ALA A 8 2.23 3.64 17.07
CA ALA A 8 0.81 3.42 17.34
C ALA A 8 -0.06 4.26 16.42
N LEU A 9 0.28 5.53 16.20
CA LEU A 9 -0.45 6.41 15.28
C LEU A 9 -0.37 5.90 13.84
N ALA A 10 0.80 5.40 13.43
CA ALA A 10 0.99 4.85 12.10
C ALA A 10 0.13 3.60 11.89
N LEU A 11 0.05 2.72 12.89
CA LEU A 11 -0.81 1.53 12.82
C LEU A 11 -2.29 1.90 12.78
N ASP A 12 -2.71 2.90 13.55
CA ASP A 12 -4.08 3.40 13.48
C ASP A 12 -4.41 3.95 12.09
N ALA A 13 -3.47 4.68 11.50
CA ALA A 13 -3.64 5.21 10.13
C ALA A 13 -3.74 4.08 9.10
N LEU A 14 -2.97 2.99 9.26
CA LEU A 14 -3.09 1.81 8.39
C LEU A 14 -4.49 1.20 8.50
N ASP A 15 -5.01 1.05 9.71
CA ASP A 15 -6.35 0.50 9.91
C ASP A 15 -7.43 1.38 9.25
N LEU A 16 -7.30 2.69 9.38
CA LEU A 16 -8.24 3.63 8.76
C LEU A 16 -8.20 3.54 7.23
N VAL A 17 -7.01 3.46 6.66
CA VAL A 17 -6.83 3.30 5.21
C VAL A 17 -7.45 1.98 4.75
N ARG A 18 -7.11 0.87 5.40
CA ARG A 18 -7.64 -0.44 5.06
C ARG A 18 -9.15 -0.48 5.13
N ASN A 19 -9.73 0.01 6.23
CA ASN A 19 -11.18 0.00 6.41
C ASN A 19 -11.89 0.90 5.40
N GLY A 20 -11.30 2.05 5.06
CA GLY A 20 -11.84 2.93 4.04
C GLY A 20 -11.88 2.30 2.66
N LEU A 21 -10.83 1.56 2.29
CA LEU A 21 -10.78 0.83 1.02
C LEU A 21 -11.78 -0.33 1.01
N LEU A 22 -11.94 -1.03 2.14
CA LEU A 22 -12.85 -2.17 2.23
C LEU A 22 -14.32 -1.77 2.03
N VAL A 23 -14.68 -0.51 2.23
CA VAL A 23 -16.05 -0.05 1.95
C VAL A 23 -16.45 -0.39 0.51
N ASN A 24 -15.54 -0.21 -0.45
CA ASN A 24 -15.80 -0.45 -1.87
C ASN A 24 -15.14 -1.73 -2.40
N LEU A 25 -14.23 -2.33 -1.64
CA LEU A 25 -13.43 -3.48 -2.08
C LEU A 25 -13.55 -4.64 -1.09
N ARG A 26 -14.76 -4.96 -0.64
CA ARG A 26 -15.00 -6.03 0.36
C ARG A 26 -14.47 -7.38 -0.08
N PHE A 27 -14.51 -7.66 -1.39
CA PHE A 27 -14.00 -8.92 -1.93
C PHE A 27 -12.49 -9.07 -1.75
N MET A 28 -11.77 -7.98 -1.40
CA MET A 28 -10.33 -8.02 -1.16
C MET A 28 -9.97 -8.15 0.32
N SER A 29 -10.94 -8.39 1.20
CA SER A 29 -10.67 -8.45 2.64
C SER A 29 -9.60 -9.47 3.00
N ALA A 30 -9.62 -10.64 2.36
CA ALA A 30 -8.61 -11.68 2.59
C ALA A 30 -7.21 -11.22 2.16
N ALA A 31 -7.10 -10.51 1.04
CA ALA A 31 -5.83 -9.99 0.56
C ALA A 31 -5.27 -8.94 1.53
N PHE A 32 -6.12 -8.04 2.02
CA PHE A 32 -5.71 -7.02 2.98
C PHE A 32 -5.30 -7.63 4.32
N ALA A 33 -6.03 -8.66 4.79
CA ALA A 33 -5.75 -9.31 6.06
C ALA A 33 -4.47 -10.16 6.02
N ARG A 34 -4.06 -10.61 4.83
CA ARG A 34 -2.88 -11.45 4.68
C ARG A 34 -1.58 -10.73 5.02
N LEU A 35 -1.52 -9.44 4.75
CA LEU A 35 -0.29 -8.67 4.95
C LEU A 35 -0.25 -8.09 6.36
N ALA A 36 0.55 -8.69 7.24
CA ALA A 36 0.73 -8.21 8.60
C ALA A 36 1.58 -6.94 8.60
N PRO A 37 1.16 -5.87 9.28
CA PRO A 37 1.96 -4.66 9.38
C PRO A 37 3.30 -4.93 10.07
N LEU A 38 4.39 -4.43 9.48
CA LEU A 38 5.74 -4.57 10.03
C LEU A 38 6.44 -3.21 9.99
N PRO A 39 6.39 -2.46 11.10
CA PRO A 39 7.05 -1.15 11.15
C PRO A 39 8.57 -1.31 11.22
N ILE A 40 9.26 -0.70 10.25
CA ILE A 40 10.72 -0.72 10.18
C ILE A 40 11.19 0.70 9.88
N PRO A 41 11.89 1.36 10.83
CA PRO A 41 12.40 2.71 10.57
C PRO A 41 13.26 2.77 9.31
N GLY A 42 12.97 3.73 8.46
CA GLY A 42 13.67 3.93 7.20
C GLY A 42 13.22 3.04 6.05
N ALA A 43 12.25 2.14 6.26
CA ALA A 43 11.78 1.24 5.20
C ALA A 43 10.94 2.00 4.17
N THR A 44 11.05 1.59 2.92
CA THR A 44 10.09 1.98 1.88
C THR A 44 8.84 1.12 2.01
N LEU A 45 7.67 1.68 1.75
CA LEU A 45 6.42 0.92 1.76
C LEU A 45 6.49 -0.20 0.73
N ALA A 46 6.47 -1.44 1.19
CA ALA A 46 6.66 -2.61 0.34
C ALA A 46 6.08 -3.85 1.00
N THR A 47 5.90 -4.91 0.21
CA THR A 47 5.45 -6.20 0.70
C THR A 47 6.40 -7.31 0.30
N ASP A 48 6.52 -8.33 1.17
CA ASP A 48 7.24 -9.57 0.87
C ASP A 48 6.29 -10.76 0.65
N GLY A 49 4.99 -10.48 0.54
CA GLY A 49 3.96 -11.51 0.40
C GLY A 49 3.29 -11.91 1.71
N ALA A 50 3.92 -11.61 2.85
CA ALA A 50 3.40 -11.91 4.19
C ALA A 50 3.27 -10.68 5.06
N HIS A 51 4.10 -9.66 4.83
CA HIS A 51 4.15 -8.45 5.62
C HIS A 51 4.00 -7.21 4.75
N LEU A 52 3.46 -6.16 5.33
CA LEU A 52 3.51 -4.81 4.78
C LEU A 52 4.57 -4.05 5.57
N ARG A 53 5.72 -3.79 4.96
CA ARG A 53 6.82 -3.05 5.58
C ARG A 53 6.64 -1.57 5.33
N PHE A 54 6.83 -0.77 6.37
CA PHE A 54 6.64 0.68 6.27
C PHE A 54 7.43 1.39 7.34
N ASP A 55 7.83 2.64 7.03
CA ASP A 55 8.43 3.52 8.03
C ASP A 55 7.29 4.24 8.76
N PRO A 56 7.14 4.08 10.10
CA PRO A 56 6.03 4.68 10.82
C PRO A 56 5.94 6.19 10.69
N VAL A 57 7.07 6.90 10.73
CA VAL A 57 7.07 8.36 10.63
C VAL A 57 6.60 8.82 9.25
N THR A 58 7.16 8.23 8.20
CA THR A 58 6.79 8.57 6.82
C THR A 58 5.33 8.25 6.54
N TRP A 59 4.87 7.08 6.98
CA TRP A 59 3.48 6.67 6.78
C TRP A 59 2.50 7.60 7.48
N ALA A 60 2.75 7.91 8.76
CA ALA A 60 1.88 8.80 9.53
C ALA A 60 1.86 10.20 8.90
N ARG A 61 3.00 10.69 8.42
CA ARG A 61 3.08 12.00 7.76
C ARG A 61 2.32 12.01 6.45
N THR A 62 2.45 10.97 5.64
CA THR A 62 1.73 10.85 4.36
C THR A 62 0.22 10.85 4.61
N TYR A 63 -0.24 10.08 5.58
CA TYR A 63 -1.66 10.04 5.94
C TYR A 63 -2.16 11.40 6.42
N ALA A 64 -1.39 12.09 7.26
CA ALA A 64 -1.79 13.38 7.80
C ALA A 64 -1.87 14.45 6.71
N ASN A 65 -0.97 14.40 5.72
CA ASN A 65 -0.94 15.37 4.63
C ASN A 65 -2.03 15.11 3.59
N ASP A 66 -2.23 13.85 3.21
CA ASP A 66 -3.22 13.46 2.22
C ASP A 66 -3.63 12.00 2.43
N PRO A 67 -4.76 11.76 3.14
CA PRO A 67 -5.23 10.39 3.36
C PRO A 67 -5.48 9.61 2.07
N ALA A 68 -5.88 10.27 0.98
CA ALA A 68 -6.11 9.61 -0.30
C ALA A 68 -4.80 9.10 -0.90
N GLU A 69 -3.70 9.86 -0.75
CA GLU A 69 -2.39 9.41 -1.19
C GLU A 69 -1.93 8.19 -0.41
N ALA A 70 -2.15 8.18 0.91
CA ALA A 70 -1.84 7.03 1.75
C ALA A 70 -2.65 5.80 1.32
N SER A 71 -3.95 5.97 1.06
CA SER A 71 -4.82 4.89 0.59
C SER A 71 -4.37 4.36 -0.77
N ARG A 72 -3.97 5.25 -1.67
CA ARG A 72 -3.48 4.87 -2.99
C ARG A 72 -2.17 4.07 -2.88
N ALA A 73 -1.23 4.51 -2.04
CA ALA A 73 0.04 3.81 -1.84
C ALA A 73 -0.18 2.42 -1.22
N TYR A 74 -1.08 2.31 -0.26
CA TYR A 74 -1.43 1.04 0.36
C TYR A 74 -2.02 0.08 -0.67
N LEU A 75 -3.00 0.52 -1.44
CA LEU A 75 -3.65 -0.29 -2.46
C LEU A 75 -2.66 -0.71 -3.54
N HIS A 76 -1.79 0.20 -3.97
CA HIS A 76 -0.72 -0.08 -4.92
C HIS A 76 0.13 -1.28 -4.46
N THR A 77 0.57 -1.24 -3.19
CA THR A 77 1.41 -2.29 -2.61
C THR A 77 0.66 -3.62 -2.52
N VAL A 78 -0.59 -3.59 -2.07
CA VAL A 78 -1.41 -4.81 -1.97
C VAL A 78 -1.67 -5.42 -3.35
N LEU A 79 -1.92 -4.60 -4.36
CA LEU A 79 -2.18 -5.10 -5.72
C LEU A 79 -0.96 -5.77 -6.33
N HIS A 80 0.26 -5.31 -6.03
CA HIS A 80 1.47 -6.05 -6.44
C HIS A 80 1.46 -7.47 -5.91
N ASN A 81 1.03 -7.65 -4.66
CA ASN A 81 0.94 -8.99 -4.06
C ASN A 81 -0.19 -9.81 -4.70
N VAL A 82 -1.35 -9.20 -4.92
CA VAL A 82 -2.51 -9.88 -5.53
C VAL A 82 -2.17 -10.38 -6.94
N PHE A 83 -1.44 -9.58 -7.71
CA PHE A 83 -1.08 -9.93 -9.08
C PHE A 83 0.21 -10.77 -9.16
N LEU A 84 0.77 -11.18 -8.02
CA LEU A 84 2.00 -11.98 -7.95
C LEU A 84 3.20 -11.30 -8.62
N HIS A 85 3.24 -9.98 -8.57
CA HIS A 85 4.30 -9.18 -9.19
C HIS A 85 5.67 -9.34 -8.51
N LEU A 86 5.71 -9.95 -7.32
CA LEU A 86 6.94 -10.25 -6.61
C LEU A 86 7.75 -11.37 -7.27
N TYR A 87 7.16 -12.13 -8.18
CA TYR A 87 7.72 -13.35 -8.73
C TYR A 87 7.82 -13.28 -10.26
N PRO A 88 8.81 -12.58 -10.80
CA PRO A 88 9.00 -12.55 -12.26
C PRO A 88 9.38 -13.92 -12.78
N GLY A 89 8.93 -14.24 -13.99
CA GLY A 89 9.29 -15.48 -14.64
C GLY A 89 10.77 -15.52 -15.03
N ALA A 90 11.28 -16.73 -15.32
CA ALA A 90 12.64 -16.92 -15.77
C ALA A 90 12.89 -16.14 -17.07
N GLY A 91 14.06 -15.52 -17.20
CA GLY A 91 14.43 -14.78 -18.39
C GLY A 91 13.85 -13.38 -18.51
N ILE A 92 13.10 -12.92 -17.49
CA ILE A 92 12.53 -11.59 -17.46
C ILE A 92 13.50 -10.63 -16.75
N ASP A 93 13.77 -9.47 -17.38
CA ASP A 93 14.59 -8.42 -16.77
C ASP A 93 13.87 -7.87 -15.55
N PRO A 94 14.46 -7.94 -14.33
CA PRO A 94 13.79 -7.49 -13.12
C PRO A 94 13.40 -6.00 -13.14
N LEU A 95 14.22 -5.14 -13.72
CA LEU A 95 13.92 -3.70 -13.79
C LEU A 95 12.71 -3.44 -14.69
N LEU A 96 12.67 -4.07 -15.86
CA LEU A 96 11.55 -3.93 -16.77
C LEU A 96 10.28 -4.54 -16.17
N TRP A 97 10.42 -5.64 -15.44
CA TRP A 97 9.30 -6.26 -14.73
C TRP A 97 8.70 -5.30 -13.70
N ASP A 98 9.55 -4.67 -12.88
CA ASP A 98 9.09 -3.72 -11.85
C ASP A 98 8.36 -2.54 -12.48
N ILE A 99 8.89 -1.97 -13.54
CA ILE A 99 8.27 -0.83 -14.24
C ILE A 99 6.92 -1.24 -14.82
N ALA A 100 6.85 -2.38 -15.48
CA ALA A 100 5.61 -2.87 -16.07
C ALA A 100 4.55 -3.15 -15.00
N CYS A 101 4.95 -3.75 -13.87
CA CYS A 101 4.05 -4.03 -12.76
C CYS A 101 3.47 -2.74 -12.17
N ASP A 102 4.31 -1.72 -11.96
CA ASP A 102 3.85 -0.43 -11.45
C ASP A 102 2.84 0.21 -12.39
N MET A 103 3.09 0.16 -13.70
CA MET A 103 2.17 0.71 -14.69
C MET A 103 0.81 0.01 -14.66
N VAL A 104 0.81 -1.32 -14.56
CA VAL A 104 -0.42 -2.11 -14.49
C VAL A 104 -1.20 -1.77 -13.22
N VAL A 105 -0.53 -1.72 -12.07
CA VAL A 105 -1.18 -1.42 -10.79
C VAL A 105 -1.81 -0.03 -10.82
N GLU A 106 -1.08 0.98 -11.29
CA GLU A 106 -1.60 2.35 -11.35
C GLU A 106 -2.75 2.47 -12.33
N SER A 107 -2.71 1.76 -13.46
CA SER A 107 -3.82 1.71 -14.40
C SER A 107 -5.08 1.13 -13.75
N VAL A 108 -4.94 0.04 -12.98
CA VAL A 108 -6.07 -0.58 -12.28
C VAL A 108 -6.66 0.40 -11.25
N ILE A 109 -5.82 1.06 -10.45
CA ILE A 109 -6.30 2.02 -9.45
C ILE A 109 -7.07 3.16 -10.12
N ASN A 110 -6.57 3.68 -11.24
CA ASN A 110 -7.24 4.74 -11.97
C ASN A 110 -8.60 4.26 -12.52
N GLN A 111 -8.67 3.04 -13.05
CA GLN A 111 -9.93 2.48 -13.56
C GLN A 111 -10.95 2.23 -12.47
N LEU A 112 -10.52 1.85 -11.27
CA LEU A 112 -11.41 1.66 -10.13
C LEU A 112 -12.06 2.98 -9.69
N ASP A 113 -11.34 4.09 -9.85
CA ASP A 113 -11.83 5.45 -9.55
C ASP A 113 -12.51 5.55 -8.18
N LEU A 114 -11.83 5.04 -7.14
CA LEU A 114 -12.37 5.03 -5.78
C LEU A 114 -12.23 6.40 -5.12
N PRO A 115 -13.26 6.87 -4.40
CA PRO A 115 -13.13 8.13 -3.65
C PRO A 115 -11.94 8.15 -2.70
N ALA A 116 -11.65 7.02 -2.05
CA ALA A 116 -10.56 6.91 -1.09
C ALA A 116 -9.18 7.11 -1.71
N THR A 117 -9.02 6.90 -3.04
CA THR A 117 -7.73 7.02 -3.71
C THR A 117 -7.61 8.25 -4.61
N ARG A 118 -8.61 9.13 -4.62
CA ARG A 118 -8.54 10.38 -5.39
C ARG A 118 -7.68 11.38 -4.65
N THR A 119 -6.52 11.67 -5.22
CA THR A 119 -5.61 12.67 -4.65
C THR A 119 -5.99 14.07 -5.14
N ALA A 120 -5.46 15.09 -4.48
CA ALA A 120 -5.71 16.48 -4.86
C ALA A 120 -5.19 16.81 -6.26
N GLN A 121 -4.27 16.01 -6.78
CA GLN A 121 -3.67 16.22 -8.11
C GLN A 121 -4.28 15.33 -9.19
N ALA A 122 -5.24 14.52 -8.83
CA ALA A 122 -5.88 13.58 -9.76
C ALA A 122 -6.90 14.26 -10.66
#